data_485e025bcbf9daf06d1018b8fa870040
#
_entry.id   485e025bcbf9daf06d1018b8fa870040
#
_cell.length_a   1.000
_cell.length_b   1.000
_cell.length_c   1.000
_cell.angle_alpha   90.00
_cell.angle_beta   90.00
_cell.angle_gamma   90.00
#
_symmetry.space_group_name_H-M   'P 1'
#
loop_
_entity.id
_entity.type
_entity.pdbx_description
1 polymer ?
#
loop_
_entity_poly.entity_id
_entity_poly.type
_entity_poly.pdbx_seq_one_letter_code
_entity_poly.pdbx_strand_id
1 'polypeptide(L)'
;MKAAAGLILSLSLVACSGPSYPVSAPAPAPEAASPPVPSAPALAPAPARSPIPRRQVSVRDPCGAAALQGLIGRPRREIPVPLDPTRQRVACTTCPVTDDFIPTRLNIFFDADTGLIKRIRCG
;
A
#
# COMPACT_ATOMS: atom_id res chain seq x y z
N MET A 1 55.59 38.33 21.49
CA MET A 1 54.54 39.20 20.98
C MET A 1 53.92 38.45 19.79
N LYS A 2 52.81 37.75 20.00
CA LYS A 2 52.04 37.07 18.95
C LYS A 2 50.57 37.41 19.10
N ALA A 3 50.05 38.20 18.15
CA ALA A 3 48.68 38.63 18.09
C ALA A 3 47.79 37.46 17.63
N ALA A 4 46.74 37.15 18.41
CA ALA A 4 45.70 36.17 18.05
C ALA A 4 44.58 36.89 17.30
N ALA A 5 44.38 36.54 16.03
CA ALA A 5 43.27 37.03 15.23
C ALA A 5 42.03 36.15 15.52
N GLY A 6 41.00 36.73 16.09
CA GLY A 6 39.70 36.08 16.33
C GLY A 6 38.87 36.03 15.04
N LEU A 7 38.48 34.84 14.65
CA LEU A 7 37.59 34.57 13.51
C LEU A 7 36.15 34.56 14.02
N ILE A 8 35.38 35.61 13.69
CA ILE A 8 33.95 35.71 14.01
C ILE A 8 33.17 34.96 12.93
N LEU A 9 32.59 33.81 13.29
CA LEU A 9 31.73 33.00 12.43
C LEU A 9 30.32 33.56 12.49
N SER A 10 29.92 34.33 11.47
CA SER A 10 28.55 34.86 11.34
C SER A 10 27.61 33.75 10.88
N LEU A 11 26.69 33.35 11.76
CA LEU A 11 25.63 32.37 11.49
C LEU A 11 24.46 33.07 10.80
N SER A 12 24.34 32.94 9.48
CA SER A 12 23.21 33.46 8.71
C SER A 12 22.02 32.49 8.83
N LEU A 13 20.97 32.90 9.55
CA LEU A 13 19.68 32.21 9.54
C LEU A 13 19.00 32.51 8.20
N VAL A 14 18.92 31.50 7.32
CA VAL A 14 18.04 31.53 6.13
C VAL A 14 16.63 31.18 6.59
N ALA A 15 15.75 32.18 6.64
CA ALA A 15 14.32 31.98 6.84
C ALA A 15 13.72 31.40 5.54
N CYS A 16 13.34 30.15 5.56
CA CYS A 16 12.54 29.52 4.49
C CYS A 16 11.10 30.05 4.56
N SER A 17 10.80 31.12 3.81
CA SER A 17 9.43 31.54 3.55
C SER A 17 8.82 30.57 2.52
N GLY A 18 7.99 29.61 2.96
CA GLY A 18 7.24 28.73 2.08
C GLY A 18 6.15 29.51 1.33
N PRO A 19 5.87 29.19 0.06
CA PRO A 19 4.78 29.82 -0.67
C PRO A 19 3.44 29.46 -0.03
N SER A 20 2.70 30.47 0.42
CA SER A 20 1.32 30.33 0.88
C SER A 20 0.43 30.17 -0.37
N TYR A 21 -0.07 28.95 -0.61
CA TYR A 21 -1.09 28.75 -1.64
C TYR A 21 -2.44 29.20 -1.09
N PRO A 22 -3.17 30.11 -1.78
CA PRO A 22 -4.54 30.40 -1.39
C PRO A 22 -5.39 29.13 -1.58
N VAL A 23 -5.93 28.62 -0.48
CA VAL A 23 -6.96 27.57 -0.54
C VAL A 23 -8.21 28.24 -1.07
N SER A 24 -8.46 28.09 -2.38
CA SER A 24 -9.76 28.43 -2.96
C SER A 24 -10.79 27.49 -2.38
N ALA A 25 -11.73 28.02 -1.62
CA ALA A 25 -12.90 27.27 -1.18
C ALA A 25 -13.65 26.76 -2.42
N PRO A 26 -14.08 25.49 -2.44
CA PRO A 26 -14.91 24.97 -3.53
C PRO A 26 -16.22 25.76 -3.58
N ALA A 27 -16.53 26.31 -4.75
CA ALA A 27 -17.81 26.92 -5.00
C ALA A 27 -18.93 25.90 -4.77
N PRO A 28 -20.10 26.29 -4.20
CA PRO A 28 -21.23 25.38 -4.05
C PRO A 28 -21.64 24.90 -5.44
N ALA A 29 -21.66 23.57 -5.61
CA ALA A 29 -22.13 22.96 -6.84
C ALA A 29 -23.60 23.35 -7.08
N PRO A 30 -23.99 23.69 -8.32
CA PRO A 30 -25.40 23.91 -8.64
C PRO A 30 -26.17 22.63 -8.35
N GLU A 31 -27.23 22.77 -7.57
CA GLU A 31 -28.20 21.72 -7.24
C GLU A 31 -28.81 21.21 -8.54
N ALA A 32 -28.28 20.09 -9.04
CA ALA A 32 -28.80 19.45 -10.21
C ALA A 32 -30.18 18.88 -9.87
N ALA A 33 -31.21 19.49 -10.46
CA ALA A 33 -32.59 18.97 -10.40
C ALA A 33 -32.56 17.49 -10.81
N SER A 34 -33.01 16.62 -9.91
CA SER A 34 -33.12 15.19 -10.15
C SER A 34 -34.05 14.95 -11.34
N PRO A 35 -33.60 14.23 -12.37
CA PRO A 35 -34.51 13.83 -13.46
C PRO A 35 -35.59 12.89 -12.92
N PRO A 36 -36.83 12.91 -13.48
CA PRO A 36 -37.90 12.02 -13.07
C PRO A 36 -37.45 10.57 -13.25
N VAL A 37 -37.59 9.80 -12.17
CA VAL A 37 -37.24 8.36 -12.16
C VAL A 37 -38.22 7.65 -13.10
N PRO A 38 -37.76 7.03 -14.18
CA PRO A 38 -38.64 6.18 -15.00
C PRO A 38 -39.06 4.97 -14.15
N SER A 39 -40.36 4.71 -14.11
CA SER A 39 -40.92 3.53 -13.45
C SER A 39 -40.24 2.27 -13.99
N ALA A 40 -39.49 1.58 -13.13
CA ALA A 40 -38.79 0.36 -13.50
C ALA A 40 -39.83 -0.73 -13.89
N PRO A 41 -39.59 -1.43 -15.02
CA PRO A 41 -40.33 -2.66 -15.32
C PRO A 41 -40.13 -3.68 -14.21
N ALA A 42 -41.17 -4.40 -13.84
CA ALA A 42 -41.14 -5.46 -12.84
C ALA A 42 -40.00 -6.42 -13.15
N LEU A 43 -38.99 -6.48 -12.26
CA LEU A 43 -37.85 -7.37 -12.36
C LEU A 43 -38.32 -8.81 -12.32
N ALA A 44 -38.08 -9.55 -13.42
CA ALA A 44 -38.14 -11.01 -13.41
C ALA A 44 -37.26 -11.55 -12.27
N PRO A 45 -37.63 -12.65 -11.59
CA PRO A 45 -36.84 -13.21 -10.52
C PRO A 45 -35.42 -13.50 -11.02
N ALA A 46 -34.43 -12.84 -10.38
CA ALA A 46 -33.02 -13.04 -10.73
C ALA A 46 -32.66 -14.53 -10.55
N PRO A 47 -31.92 -15.13 -11.46
CA PRO A 47 -31.45 -16.50 -11.30
C PRO A 47 -30.67 -16.60 -9.98
N ALA A 48 -30.98 -17.62 -9.19
CA ALA A 48 -30.35 -17.89 -7.90
C ALA A 48 -28.82 -17.89 -8.09
N ARG A 49 -28.14 -16.91 -7.49
CA ARG A 49 -26.67 -16.85 -7.53
C ARG A 49 -26.15 -18.10 -6.85
N SER A 50 -25.46 -18.92 -7.62
CA SER A 50 -24.71 -20.06 -7.07
C SER A 50 -23.84 -19.56 -5.91
N PRO A 51 -23.83 -20.24 -4.76
CA PRO A 51 -23.02 -19.82 -3.63
C PRO A 51 -21.55 -19.78 -4.08
N ILE A 52 -20.93 -18.60 -3.97
CA ILE A 52 -19.50 -18.44 -4.23
C ILE A 52 -18.79 -19.43 -3.30
N PRO A 53 -17.96 -20.35 -3.80
CA PRO A 53 -17.26 -21.29 -2.94
C PRO A 53 -16.43 -20.47 -1.95
N ARG A 54 -16.82 -20.53 -0.67
CA ARG A 54 -16.08 -19.88 0.41
C ARG A 54 -14.71 -20.54 0.44
N ARG A 55 -13.68 -19.81 -0.03
CA ARG A 55 -12.29 -20.28 -0.02
C ARG A 55 -11.98 -20.75 1.41
N GLN A 56 -11.92 -22.07 1.61
CA GLN A 56 -11.49 -22.63 2.88
C GLN A 56 -10.03 -22.24 3.06
N VAL A 57 -9.76 -21.32 3.99
CA VAL A 57 -8.40 -21.01 4.40
C VAL A 57 -7.85 -22.29 5.01
N SER A 58 -6.94 -22.93 4.31
CA SER A 58 -6.32 -24.16 4.78
C SER A 58 -5.65 -23.86 6.14
N VAL A 59 -5.88 -24.71 7.14
CA VAL A 59 -5.25 -24.60 8.48
C VAL A 59 -3.72 -24.59 8.36
N ARG A 60 -3.17 -25.07 7.24
CA ARG A 60 -1.74 -25.10 6.92
C ARG A 60 -1.19 -23.81 6.29
N ASP A 61 -2.05 -22.85 5.91
CA ASP A 61 -1.67 -21.58 5.28
C ASP A 61 -2.40 -20.39 5.94
N PRO A 62 -2.02 -20.07 7.19
CA PRO A 62 -2.71 -19.02 7.95
C PRO A 62 -2.50 -17.60 7.40
N CYS A 63 -1.51 -17.40 6.54
CA CYS A 63 -1.20 -16.09 5.94
C CYS A 63 -1.68 -15.95 4.48
N GLY A 64 -2.17 -17.01 3.83
CA GLY A 64 -2.62 -16.99 2.44
C GLY A 64 -1.48 -17.05 1.41
N ALA A 65 -0.28 -17.51 1.80
CA ALA A 65 0.87 -17.60 0.91
C ALA A 65 0.64 -18.49 -0.31
N ALA A 66 -0.12 -19.59 -0.16
CA ALA A 66 -0.42 -20.52 -1.25
C ALA A 66 -1.14 -19.85 -2.43
N ALA A 67 -2.01 -18.89 -2.13
CA ALA A 67 -2.77 -18.17 -3.16
C ALA A 67 -1.89 -17.27 -4.04
N LEU A 68 -0.73 -16.86 -3.54
CA LEU A 68 0.16 -15.89 -4.18
C LEU A 68 1.42 -16.54 -4.78
N GLN A 69 1.58 -17.87 -4.70
CA GLN A 69 2.74 -18.57 -5.27
C GLN A 69 2.92 -18.31 -6.77
N GLY A 70 1.85 -18.05 -7.51
CA GLY A 70 1.90 -17.68 -8.94
C GLY A 70 2.56 -16.33 -9.23
N LEU A 71 2.87 -15.52 -8.21
CA LEU A 71 3.62 -14.28 -8.36
C LEU A 71 5.14 -14.49 -8.35
N ILE A 72 5.64 -15.68 -8.01
CA ILE A 72 7.09 -15.97 -8.04
C ILE A 72 7.58 -15.82 -9.48
N GLY A 73 8.69 -15.10 -9.65
CA GLY A 73 9.25 -14.73 -10.96
C GLY A 73 8.63 -13.47 -11.60
N ARG A 74 7.55 -12.92 -11.02
CA ARG A 74 6.94 -11.68 -11.50
C ARG A 74 7.56 -10.44 -10.83
N PRO A 75 7.43 -9.26 -11.44
CA PRO A 75 7.97 -8.03 -10.85
C PRO A 75 7.19 -7.62 -9.60
N ARG A 76 7.91 -7.07 -8.61
CA ARG A 76 7.35 -6.64 -7.31
C ARG A 76 6.17 -5.67 -7.41
N ARG A 77 6.04 -4.92 -8.50
CA ARG A 77 4.91 -4.00 -8.74
C ARG A 77 3.56 -4.71 -8.88
N GLU A 78 3.58 -6.03 -9.12
CA GLU A 78 2.38 -6.84 -9.22
C GLU A 78 1.90 -7.40 -7.87
N ILE A 79 2.62 -7.10 -6.79
CA ILE A 79 2.21 -7.49 -5.44
C ILE A 79 0.92 -6.74 -5.09
N PRO A 80 -0.15 -7.44 -4.71
CA PRO A 80 -1.39 -6.79 -4.29
C PRO A 80 -1.18 -5.94 -3.04
N VAL A 81 -1.80 -4.76 -3.00
CA VAL A 81 -1.81 -3.92 -1.80
C VAL A 81 -2.71 -4.60 -0.75
N PRO A 82 -2.19 -4.89 0.45
CA PRO A 82 -2.99 -5.55 1.48
C PRO A 82 -3.99 -4.59 2.11
N LEU A 83 -5.14 -5.12 2.54
CA LEU A 83 -6.12 -4.37 3.34
C LEU A 83 -5.57 -4.05 4.74
N ASP A 84 -4.71 -4.91 5.27
CA ASP A 84 -4.01 -4.74 6.54
C ASP A 84 -2.48 -4.79 6.31
N PRO A 85 -1.80 -3.64 6.30
CA PRO A 85 -0.35 -3.57 6.06
C PRO A 85 0.47 -4.30 7.13
N THR A 86 -0.04 -4.48 8.34
CA THR A 86 0.69 -5.16 9.43
C THR A 86 0.82 -6.66 9.19
N ARG A 87 -0.06 -7.23 8.37
CA ARG A 87 -0.09 -8.65 8.02
C ARG A 87 0.70 -8.99 6.75
N GLN A 88 1.33 -8.01 6.11
CA GLN A 88 2.16 -8.24 4.93
C GLN A 88 3.50 -7.53 5.07
N ARG A 89 4.58 -8.26 4.81
CA ARG A 89 5.94 -7.73 4.73
C ARG A 89 6.48 -7.96 3.32
N VAL A 90 7.01 -6.92 2.71
CA VAL A 90 7.72 -6.98 1.42
C VAL A 90 9.15 -6.53 1.66
N ALA A 91 10.13 -7.40 1.38
CA ALA A 91 11.54 -7.12 1.61
C ALA A 91 12.40 -7.69 0.48
N CYS A 92 13.60 -7.17 0.29
CA CYS A 92 14.53 -7.79 -0.64
C CYS A 92 15.19 -9.04 0.00
N THR A 93 15.69 -9.97 -0.83
CA THR A 93 16.30 -11.21 -0.36
C THR A 93 17.59 -10.99 0.46
N THR A 94 18.26 -9.87 0.26
CA THR A 94 19.50 -9.46 0.95
C THR A 94 19.26 -8.38 2.01
N CYS A 95 18.02 -7.86 2.12
CA CYS A 95 17.70 -6.86 3.13
C CYS A 95 17.66 -7.47 4.53
N PRO A 96 18.18 -6.78 5.55
CA PRO A 96 18.01 -7.21 6.94
C PRO A 96 16.53 -7.19 7.30
N VAL A 97 16.05 -8.27 7.89
CA VAL A 97 14.70 -8.41 8.41
C VAL A 97 14.78 -8.86 9.87
N THR A 98 13.79 -8.48 10.66
CA THR A 98 13.67 -8.93 12.05
C THR A 98 13.33 -10.44 12.10
N ASP A 99 13.88 -11.17 13.09
CA ASP A 99 13.67 -12.60 13.27
C ASP A 99 12.32 -12.96 13.93
N ASP A 100 11.42 -11.98 14.08
CA ASP A 100 10.11 -12.19 14.64
C ASP A 100 9.24 -13.06 13.72
N PHE A 101 8.90 -14.26 14.18
CA PHE A 101 8.02 -15.17 13.47
C PHE A 101 6.55 -14.90 13.82
N ILE A 102 5.77 -14.47 12.83
CA ILE A 102 4.32 -14.25 12.97
C ILE A 102 3.59 -15.14 11.95
N PRO A 103 3.00 -16.28 12.36
CA PRO A 103 2.43 -17.26 11.44
C PRO A 103 1.38 -16.69 10.47
N THR A 104 0.67 -15.65 10.89
CA THR A 104 -0.38 -15.00 10.08
C THR A 104 0.15 -13.88 9.19
N ARG A 105 1.45 -13.55 9.28
CA ARG A 105 2.07 -12.54 8.44
C ARG A 105 2.59 -13.16 7.14
N LEU A 106 2.18 -12.57 6.03
CA LEU A 106 2.66 -12.91 4.71
C LEU A 106 3.98 -12.20 4.43
N ASN A 107 5.05 -12.93 4.15
CA ASN A 107 6.34 -12.37 3.75
C ASN A 107 6.59 -12.64 2.27
N ILE A 108 6.84 -11.58 1.50
CA ILE A 108 7.16 -11.61 0.09
C ILE A 108 8.58 -11.08 -0.09
N PHE A 109 9.47 -11.91 -0.61
CA PHE A 109 10.86 -11.55 -0.85
C PHE A 109 11.12 -11.39 -2.34
N PHE A 110 11.72 -10.27 -2.71
CA PHE A 110 12.12 -9.97 -4.08
C PHE A 110 13.64 -9.81 -4.18
N ASP A 111 14.16 -10.05 -5.35
CA ASP A 111 15.56 -9.82 -5.68
C ASP A 111 15.80 -8.31 -5.84
N ALA A 112 16.84 -7.78 -5.17
CA ALA A 112 17.10 -6.33 -5.14
C ALA A 112 17.49 -5.77 -6.51
N ASP A 113 18.23 -6.54 -7.32
CA ASP A 113 18.76 -6.10 -8.59
C ASP A 113 17.73 -6.18 -9.72
N THR A 114 16.98 -7.29 -9.76
CA THR A 114 16.02 -7.54 -10.83
C THR A 114 14.58 -7.08 -10.49
N GLY A 115 14.28 -6.89 -9.21
CA GLY A 115 12.93 -6.58 -8.72
C GLY A 115 11.94 -7.75 -8.85
N LEU A 116 12.42 -8.97 -9.15
CA LEU A 116 11.56 -10.13 -9.32
C LEU A 116 11.29 -10.83 -7.97
N ILE A 117 10.06 -11.27 -7.78
CA ILE A 117 9.65 -12.02 -6.58
C ILE A 117 10.33 -13.39 -6.59
N LYS A 118 11.06 -13.72 -5.53
CA LYS A 118 11.81 -14.98 -5.37
C LYS A 118 11.15 -15.96 -4.41
N ARG A 119 10.47 -15.46 -3.38
CA ARG A 119 9.92 -16.32 -2.34
C ARG A 119 8.72 -15.68 -1.66
N ILE A 120 7.71 -16.50 -1.38
CA ILE A 120 6.50 -16.11 -0.64
C ILE A 120 6.27 -17.16 0.44
N ARG A 121 6.13 -16.73 1.71
CA ARG A 121 5.92 -17.63 2.86
C ARG A 121 5.23 -16.93 4.02
N CYS A 122 4.66 -17.71 4.95
CA CYS A 122 4.23 -17.23 6.27
C CYS A 122 5.43 -17.06 7.22
N GLY A 123 5.30 -16.18 8.25
CA GLY A 123 6.29 -16.05 9.30
C GLY A 123 6.77 -14.65 9.63
#